data_46a7a6dd41999bbe59c28d55cc9c58d7
#
_entry.id   46a7a6dd41999bbe59c28d55cc9c58d7
#
_cell.length_a   1.000
_cell.length_b   1.000
_cell.length_c   1.000
_cell.angle_alpha   90.00
_cell.angle_beta   90.00
_cell.angle_gamma   90.00
#
_symmetry.space_group_name_H-M   'P 1'
#
loop_
_entity.id
_entity.type
_entity.pdbx_description
1 polymer ?
#
loop_
_entity_poly.entity_id
_entity_poly.type
_entity_poly.pdbx_seq_one_letter_code
_entity_poly.pdbx_strand_id
1 'polypeptide(L)'
;MRENKLFRKLQVTGGSTIIVSLPKDWVKNVGVKAGSYVTLIPQPDGSLLITPREDEEEKIKEAVIYAEPTMEPQTVVRQFIACYIVGYDLIRVRFKLGTSEHKTLVKKTLREKMIGVEPIKETSDELLVQCLVGYREIPLDTALNRMNAITMSMIDDAVTALKDLNRDMALEVSSRDDEVDRLYFFMVRQLKRAVRERTILNDLGISNPRACLGYRIIIKSVERSADHASRIASLTTQMYGLSLIHISEPTRPLYISYAVFCL
;
A
#
# COMPACT_ATOMS: atom_id res chain seq x y z
N MET A 1 4.07 -29.53 -1.06
CA MET A 1 4.66 -29.90 0.25
C MET A 1 3.64 -30.71 1.00
N ARG A 2 3.94 -31.97 1.36
CA ARG A 2 3.04 -32.78 2.21
C ARG A 2 3.05 -32.17 3.61
N GLU A 3 1.90 -31.72 4.10
CA GLU A 3 1.75 -31.34 5.51
C GLU A 3 2.12 -32.53 6.39
N ASN A 4 3.19 -32.39 7.14
CA ASN A 4 3.65 -33.42 8.07
C ASN A 4 2.76 -33.35 9.34
N LYS A 5 1.57 -33.97 9.29
CA LYS A 5 0.67 -34.03 10.44
C LYS A 5 1.28 -34.90 11.53
N LEU A 6 1.63 -34.27 12.65
CA LEU A 6 2.18 -34.94 13.83
C LEU A 6 1.09 -35.07 14.91
N PHE A 7 0.78 -36.26 15.32
CA PHE A 7 -0.13 -36.51 16.43
C PHE A 7 0.64 -36.57 17.75
N ARG A 8 0.13 -35.90 18.77
CA ARG A 8 0.64 -35.92 20.11
C ARG A 8 -0.45 -36.22 21.14
N LYS A 9 -0.18 -37.08 22.08
CA LYS A 9 -1.13 -37.40 23.16
C LYS A 9 -1.04 -36.31 24.23
N LEU A 10 -2.16 -35.81 24.66
CA LEU A 10 -2.24 -34.93 25.83
C LEU A 10 -2.01 -35.72 27.08
N GLN A 11 -1.28 -35.14 28.03
CA GLN A 11 -0.96 -35.74 29.33
C GLN A 11 -1.41 -34.81 30.45
N VAL A 12 -1.91 -35.36 31.52
CA VAL A 12 -2.28 -34.60 32.73
C VAL A 12 -1.10 -34.67 33.73
N THR A 13 -0.75 -33.50 34.27
CA THR A 13 0.27 -33.39 35.32
C THR A 13 -0.23 -32.47 36.43
N GLY A 14 0.22 -32.69 37.68
CA GLY A 14 -0.17 -31.82 38.81
C GLY A 14 -1.66 -31.74 39.10
N GLY A 15 -2.44 -32.77 38.74
CA GLY A 15 -3.88 -32.86 39.05
C GLY A 15 -4.83 -32.28 37.99
N SER A 16 -4.54 -31.15 37.34
CA SER A 16 -5.44 -30.52 36.35
C SER A 16 -4.75 -29.92 35.13
N THR A 17 -3.42 -29.82 35.16
CA THR A 17 -2.67 -29.21 34.04
C THR A 17 -2.52 -30.19 32.88
N ILE A 18 -2.95 -29.77 31.68
CA ILE A 18 -2.80 -30.54 30.45
C ILE A 18 -1.52 -30.10 29.74
N ILE A 19 -0.64 -31.02 29.40
CA ILE A 19 0.60 -30.78 28.67
C ILE A 19 0.60 -31.50 27.32
N VAL A 20 1.30 -30.93 26.34
CA VAL A 20 1.59 -31.54 25.05
C VAL A 20 3.08 -31.40 24.73
N SER A 21 3.68 -32.47 24.19
CA SER A 21 5.09 -32.43 23.78
C SER A 21 5.23 -31.75 22.41
N LEU A 22 6.11 -30.75 22.33
CA LEU A 22 6.43 -30.07 21.08
C LEU A 22 7.30 -30.98 20.19
N PRO A 23 7.15 -30.88 18.85
CA PRO A 23 7.97 -31.60 17.89
C PRO A 23 9.45 -31.22 18.03
N LYS A 24 10.35 -32.23 18.13
CA LYS A 24 11.79 -31.99 18.30
C LYS A 24 12.39 -31.12 17.17
N ASP A 25 11.97 -31.38 15.93
CA ASP A 25 12.47 -30.65 14.77
C ASP A 25 12.04 -29.17 14.82
N TRP A 26 10.78 -28.91 15.21
CA TRP A 26 10.29 -27.55 15.41
C TRP A 26 11.09 -26.83 16.52
N VAL A 27 11.24 -27.46 17.68
CA VAL A 27 12.01 -26.92 18.82
C VAL A 27 13.45 -26.58 18.40
N LYS A 28 14.11 -27.46 17.63
CA LYS A 28 15.46 -27.25 17.12
C LYS A 28 15.54 -26.12 16.10
N ASN A 29 14.58 -26.08 15.14
CA ASN A 29 14.57 -25.07 14.08
C ASN A 29 14.29 -23.66 14.61
N VAL A 30 13.47 -23.56 15.65
CA VAL A 30 13.08 -22.29 16.29
C VAL A 30 14.07 -21.86 17.37
N GLY A 31 14.97 -22.78 17.80
CA GLY A 31 16.00 -22.48 18.77
C GLY A 31 15.54 -22.41 20.23
N VAL A 32 14.31 -22.83 20.55
CA VAL A 32 13.80 -22.88 21.92
C VAL A 32 14.42 -24.05 22.70
N LYS A 33 14.62 -23.87 24.00
CA LYS A 33 15.23 -24.86 24.90
C LYS A 33 14.34 -25.06 26.13
N ALA A 34 14.62 -26.10 26.93
CA ALA A 34 13.97 -26.26 28.21
C ALA A 34 14.18 -24.99 29.06
N GLY A 35 13.09 -24.46 29.62
CA GLY A 35 13.08 -23.17 30.33
C GLY A 35 12.81 -21.94 29.46
N SER A 36 12.80 -22.07 28.14
CA SER A 36 12.37 -20.98 27.28
C SER A 36 10.86 -20.72 27.37
N TYR A 37 10.45 -19.47 27.23
CA TYR A 37 9.04 -19.12 27.14
C TYR A 37 8.56 -19.22 25.69
N VAL A 38 7.31 -19.63 25.54
CA VAL A 38 6.56 -19.58 24.26
C VAL A 38 5.27 -18.82 24.46
N THR A 39 4.81 -18.14 23.43
CA THR A 39 3.51 -17.47 23.43
C THR A 39 2.47 -18.43 22.86
N LEU A 40 1.36 -18.59 23.58
CA LEU A 40 0.21 -19.40 23.17
C LEU A 40 -0.93 -18.46 22.74
N ILE A 41 -1.36 -18.57 21.49
CA ILE A 41 -2.39 -17.69 20.94
C ILE A 41 -3.58 -18.55 20.47
N PRO A 42 -4.72 -18.56 21.20
CA PRO A 42 -5.94 -19.21 20.74
C PRO A 42 -6.44 -18.56 19.46
N GLN A 43 -6.93 -19.38 18.52
CA GLN A 43 -7.43 -18.94 17.24
C GLN A 43 -8.96 -19.03 17.21
N PRO A 44 -9.66 -18.20 16.40
CA PRO A 44 -11.12 -18.28 16.24
C PRO A 44 -11.64 -19.61 15.69
N ASP A 45 -10.80 -20.35 14.98
CA ASP A 45 -11.11 -21.69 14.44
C ASP A 45 -10.91 -22.83 15.45
N GLY A 46 -10.60 -22.49 16.70
CA GLY A 46 -10.33 -23.45 17.78
C GLY A 46 -8.91 -24.03 17.77
N SER A 47 -8.04 -23.62 16.85
CA SER A 47 -6.64 -24.02 16.85
C SER A 47 -5.83 -23.20 17.86
N LEU A 48 -4.65 -23.69 18.26
CA LEU A 48 -3.72 -22.99 19.13
C LEU A 48 -2.40 -22.76 18.37
N LEU A 49 -2.04 -21.50 18.19
CA LEU A 49 -0.74 -21.12 17.62
C LEU A 49 0.28 -21.02 18.74
N ILE A 50 1.41 -21.70 18.56
CA ILE A 50 2.55 -21.64 19.46
C ILE A 50 3.69 -20.93 18.73
N THR A 51 4.13 -19.79 19.28
CA THR A 51 5.28 -19.04 18.77
C THR A 51 6.37 -18.98 19.84
N PRO A 52 7.66 -18.97 19.45
CA PRO A 52 8.69 -18.61 20.41
C PRO A 52 8.37 -17.23 20.94
N ARG A 53 8.72 -16.95 22.19
CA ARG A 53 8.74 -15.57 22.67
C ARG A 53 9.87 -14.89 21.89
N GLU A 54 9.53 -14.17 20.85
CA GLU A 54 10.43 -13.18 20.30
C GLU A 54 10.53 -12.08 21.35
N ASP A 55 11.72 -11.85 21.89
CA ASP A 55 12.01 -10.55 22.48
C ASP A 55 11.71 -9.56 21.35
N GLU A 56 10.72 -8.69 21.58
CA GLU A 56 10.22 -7.70 20.61
C GLU A 56 11.28 -6.60 20.35
N GLU A 57 12.47 -6.99 19.94
CA GLU A 57 13.27 -6.11 19.10
C GLU A 57 12.62 -6.19 17.70
N GLU A 58 11.72 -5.27 17.40
CA GLU A 58 11.22 -5.04 16.05
C GLU A 58 12.46 -4.90 15.14
N LYS A 59 12.86 -5.99 14.49
CA LYS A 59 13.97 -5.95 13.53
C LYS A 59 13.58 -4.98 12.42
N ILE A 60 14.17 -3.79 12.46
CA ILE A 60 14.02 -2.76 11.43
C ILE A 60 14.33 -3.40 10.08
N LYS A 61 13.34 -3.46 9.20
CA LYS A 61 13.46 -4.05 7.86
C LYS A 61 13.97 -2.98 6.91
N GLU A 62 15.19 -3.12 6.43
CA GLU A 62 15.80 -2.19 5.46
C GLU A 62 15.78 -2.80 4.05
N ALA A 63 15.43 -1.98 3.05
CA ALA A 63 15.60 -2.27 1.63
C ALA A 63 16.66 -1.34 1.03
N VAL A 64 17.47 -1.86 0.11
CA VAL A 64 18.46 -1.08 -0.65
C VAL A 64 18.12 -1.14 -2.13
N ILE A 65 18.01 0.02 -2.76
CA ILE A 65 17.77 0.20 -4.20
C ILE A 65 19.00 0.86 -4.81
N TYR A 66 19.47 0.35 -5.93
CA TYR A 66 20.58 0.92 -6.68
C TYR A 66 20.04 1.58 -7.95
N ALA A 67 20.18 2.90 -8.06
CA ALA A 67 19.85 3.67 -9.24
C ALA A 67 21.09 3.75 -10.16
N GLU A 68 20.97 3.22 -11.36
CA GLU A 68 22.01 3.24 -12.37
C GLU A 68 21.62 4.12 -13.56
N PRO A 69 22.57 4.80 -14.23
CA PRO A 69 22.27 5.68 -15.37
C PRO A 69 21.60 4.96 -16.55
N THR A 70 21.77 3.65 -16.64
CA THR A 70 21.17 2.79 -17.69
C THR A 70 19.71 2.44 -17.39
N MET A 71 19.25 2.67 -16.16
CA MET A 71 17.87 2.39 -15.76
C MET A 71 16.97 3.56 -16.10
N GLU A 72 15.75 3.25 -16.55
CA GLU A 72 14.71 4.27 -16.66
C GLU A 72 14.37 4.84 -15.27
N PRO A 73 14.32 6.17 -15.08
CA PRO A 73 14.02 6.79 -13.78
C PRO A 73 12.75 6.27 -13.13
N GLN A 74 11.70 6.02 -13.93
CA GLN A 74 10.44 5.46 -13.45
C GLN A 74 10.58 4.03 -12.88
N THR A 75 11.58 3.27 -13.30
CA THR A 75 11.85 1.93 -12.75
C THR A 75 12.32 2.03 -11.30
N VAL A 76 13.19 2.99 -10.98
CA VAL A 76 13.64 3.23 -9.60
C VAL A 76 12.48 3.72 -8.73
N VAL A 77 11.62 4.58 -9.26
CA VAL A 77 10.38 5.03 -8.58
C VAL A 77 9.47 3.83 -8.28
N ARG A 78 9.23 2.95 -9.25
CA ARG A 78 8.41 1.73 -9.04
C ARG A 78 9.00 0.82 -7.96
N GLN A 79 10.33 0.64 -7.94
CA GLN A 79 11.01 -0.14 -6.89
C GLN A 79 10.84 0.52 -5.52
N PHE A 80 10.96 1.84 -5.44
CA PHE A 80 10.79 2.60 -4.20
C PHE A 80 9.36 2.45 -3.64
N ILE A 81 8.34 2.62 -4.49
CA ILE A 81 6.93 2.40 -4.12
C ILE A 81 6.73 0.94 -3.68
N ALA A 82 7.30 -0.03 -4.38
CA ALA A 82 7.18 -1.45 -4.04
C ALA A 82 7.77 -1.75 -2.65
N CYS A 83 8.94 -1.20 -2.31
CA CYS A 83 9.55 -1.33 -0.99
C CYS A 83 8.64 -0.73 0.10
N TYR A 84 8.08 0.45 -0.13
CA TYR A 84 7.12 1.06 0.79
C TYR A 84 5.89 0.16 1.00
N ILE A 85 5.25 -0.29 -0.06
CA ILE A 85 4.05 -1.14 -0.02
C ILE A 85 4.33 -2.49 0.65
N VAL A 86 5.51 -3.09 0.43
CA VAL A 86 5.90 -4.37 1.05
C VAL A 86 6.06 -4.25 2.56
N GLY A 87 6.30 -3.05 3.08
CA GLY A 87 6.35 -2.78 4.51
C GLY A 87 7.76 -2.65 5.08
N TYR A 88 8.75 -2.28 4.27
CA TYR A 88 10.07 -1.93 4.79
C TYR A 88 9.99 -0.67 5.66
N ASP A 89 10.75 -0.65 6.76
CA ASP A 89 10.80 0.46 7.71
C ASP A 89 11.82 1.51 7.28
N LEU A 90 12.93 1.06 6.67
CA LEU A 90 13.95 1.90 6.06
C LEU A 90 14.08 1.55 4.58
N ILE A 91 14.16 2.58 3.74
CA ILE A 91 14.41 2.43 2.30
C ILE A 91 15.61 3.30 1.93
N ARG A 92 16.67 2.66 1.50
CA ARG A 92 17.90 3.28 1.06
C ARG A 92 17.99 3.26 -0.45
N VAL A 93 18.12 4.43 -1.07
CA VAL A 93 18.37 4.54 -2.52
C VAL A 93 19.80 5.06 -2.71
N ARG A 94 20.62 4.29 -3.41
CA ARG A 94 21.99 4.67 -3.78
C ARG A 94 22.02 5.11 -5.23
N PHE A 95 22.54 6.30 -5.48
CA PHE A 95 22.57 6.94 -6.78
C PHE A 95 23.99 6.93 -7.34
N LYS A 96 24.17 6.33 -8.52
CA LYS A 96 25.43 6.47 -9.26
C LYS A 96 25.51 7.85 -9.94
N LEU A 97 26.70 8.23 -10.34
CA LEU A 97 26.91 9.45 -11.13
C LEU A 97 26.02 9.43 -12.39
N GLY A 98 25.36 10.53 -12.71
CA GLY A 98 24.44 10.63 -13.86
C GLY A 98 22.99 10.26 -13.56
N THR A 99 22.60 10.04 -12.29
CA THR A 99 21.22 9.69 -11.87
C THR A 99 20.46 10.81 -11.16
N SER A 100 20.78 12.08 -11.46
CA SER A 100 20.12 13.23 -10.82
C SER A 100 18.61 13.28 -11.06
N GLU A 101 18.16 12.90 -12.25
CA GLU A 101 16.73 12.79 -12.58
C GLU A 101 16.03 11.72 -11.74
N HIS A 102 16.64 10.55 -11.57
CA HIS A 102 16.14 9.47 -10.71
C HIS A 102 15.92 9.99 -9.28
N LYS A 103 16.90 10.70 -8.72
CA LYS A 103 16.80 11.26 -7.38
C LYS A 103 15.67 12.28 -7.26
N THR A 104 15.53 13.15 -8.24
CA THR A 104 14.47 14.16 -8.28
C THR A 104 13.09 13.51 -8.30
N LEU A 105 12.88 12.48 -9.14
CA LEU A 105 11.61 11.76 -9.25
C LEU A 105 11.30 10.96 -7.98
N VAL A 106 12.29 10.29 -7.38
CA VAL A 106 12.09 9.58 -6.10
C VAL A 106 11.67 10.55 -5.00
N LYS A 107 12.31 11.72 -4.90
CA LYS A 107 11.95 12.76 -3.92
C LYS A 107 10.55 13.33 -4.18
N LYS A 108 10.18 13.54 -5.42
CA LYS A 108 8.84 13.97 -5.81
C LYS A 108 7.80 12.92 -5.36
N THR A 109 8.02 11.66 -5.71
CA THR A 109 7.14 10.54 -5.33
C THR A 109 6.99 10.42 -3.81
N LEU A 110 8.08 10.56 -3.06
CA LEU A 110 8.06 10.53 -1.60
C LEU A 110 7.12 11.60 -1.02
N ARG A 111 7.18 12.82 -1.55
CA ARG A 111 6.35 13.93 -1.05
C ARG A 111 4.90 13.84 -1.48
N GLU A 112 4.66 13.45 -2.73
CA GLU A 112 3.33 13.49 -3.34
C GLU A 112 2.53 12.20 -3.12
N LYS A 113 3.19 11.02 -3.05
CA LYS A 113 2.51 9.73 -3.09
C LYS A 113 2.68 8.85 -1.86
N MET A 114 3.36 9.32 -0.80
CA MET A 114 3.59 8.49 0.39
C MET A 114 3.15 9.20 1.66
N ILE A 115 2.53 8.45 2.58
CA ILE A 115 2.13 8.93 3.90
C ILE A 115 3.14 8.45 4.93
N GLY A 116 3.58 9.38 5.79
CA GLY A 116 4.42 9.08 6.95
C GLY A 116 5.80 8.55 6.60
N VAL A 117 6.40 9.09 5.58
CA VAL A 117 7.74 8.74 5.12
C VAL A 117 8.61 9.98 5.12
N GLU A 118 9.72 9.94 5.87
CA GLU A 118 10.61 11.08 6.02
C GLU A 118 12.05 10.74 5.62
N PRO A 119 12.74 11.63 4.91
CA PRO A 119 14.17 11.47 4.65
C PRO A 119 14.97 11.71 5.92
N ILE A 120 15.72 10.71 6.39
CA ILE A 120 16.61 10.83 7.57
C ILE A 120 18.06 11.08 7.20
N LYS A 121 18.44 10.79 5.95
CA LYS A 121 19.76 11.10 5.39
C LYS A 121 19.65 11.40 3.90
N GLU A 122 20.26 12.49 3.49
CA GLU A 122 20.39 12.84 2.07
C GLU A 122 21.81 13.33 1.77
N THR A 123 22.45 12.67 0.78
CA THR A 123 23.74 13.08 0.22
C THR A 123 23.64 13.13 -1.31
N SER A 124 24.71 13.45 -2.01
CA SER A 124 24.73 13.42 -3.49
C SER A 124 24.41 12.05 -4.06
N ASP A 125 24.85 10.99 -3.39
CA ASP A 125 24.85 9.59 -3.83
C ASP A 125 23.89 8.71 -3.04
N GLU A 126 23.22 9.20 -2.00
CA GLU A 126 22.34 8.41 -1.14
C GLU A 126 21.11 9.21 -0.68
N LEU A 127 19.98 8.55 -0.65
CA LEU A 127 18.77 8.96 0.06
C LEU A 127 18.32 7.83 0.96
N LEU A 128 18.31 8.04 2.27
CA LEU A 128 17.77 7.12 3.25
C LEU A 128 16.46 7.68 3.81
N VAL A 129 15.41 6.89 3.70
CA VAL A 129 14.05 7.26 4.11
C VAL A 129 13.57 6.33 5.19
N GLN A 130 12.89 6.87 6.19
CA GLN A 130 12.25 6.12 7.26
C GLN A 130 10.73 6.25 7.16
N CYS A 131 10.04 5.12 7.35
CA CYS A 131 8.58 5.09 7.47
C CYS A 131 8.22 5.25 8.94
N LEU A 132 7.70 6.43 9.31
CA LEU A 132 7.41 6.83 10.69
C LEU A 132 5.99 6.53 11.14
N VAL A 133 5.01 6.56 10.20
CA VAL A 133 3.60 6.37 10.54
C VAL A 133 3.26 4.90 10.69
N GLY A 134 2.83 4.55 11.89
CA GLY A 134 2.28 3.25 12.21
C GLY A 134 0.79 3.16 11.87
N TYR A 135 0.23 1.97 12.06
CA TYR A 135 -1.17 1.63 11.83
C TYR A 135 -2.11 2.25 12.87
N ARG A 136 -1.58 2.71 14.02
CA ARG A 136 -2.37 3.27 15.13
C ARG A 136 -2.75 4.72 14.89
N GLU A 137 -1.95 5.48 14.15
CA GLU A 137 -2.20 6.90 13.92
C GLU A 137 -3.35 7.14 12.93
N ILE A 138 -3.52 6.25 11.95
CA ILE A 138 -4.60 6.34 10.95
C ILE A 138 -5.28 4.96 10.85
N PRO A 139 -6.43 4.75 11.51
CA PRO A 139 -7.22 3.54 11.39
C PRO A 139 -7.62 3.25 9.94
N LEU A 140 -7.62 1.97 9.56
CA LEU A 140 -7.90 1.55 8.18
C LEU A 140 -9.27 2.04 7.69
N ASP A 141 -10.30 1.94 8.54
CA ASP A 141 -11.66 2.38 8.19
C ASP A 141 -11.73 3.90 7.99
N THR A 142 -11.01 4.67 8.80
CA THR A 142 -10.92 6.13 8.65
C THR A 142 -10.26 6.49 7.32
N ALA A 143 -9.16 5.83 6.97
CA ALA A 143 -8.47 6.04 5.69
C ALA A 143 -9.37 5.66 4.51
N LEU A 144 -10.09 4.53 4.60
CA LEU A 144 -10.99 4.05 3.56
C LEU A 144 -12.18 4.99 3.37
N ASN A 145 -12.80 5.44 4.46
CA ASN A 145 -13.91 6.38 4.41
C ASN A 145 -13.49 7.72 3.79
N ARG A 146 -12.30 8.23 4.16
CA ARG A 146 -11.73 9.44 3.55
C ARG A 146 -11.48 9.25 2.06
N MET A 147 -10.85 8.15 1.67
CA MET A 147 -10.59 7.82 0.27
C MET A 147 -11.89 7.75 -0.54
N ASN A 148 -12.93 7.10 0.01
CA ASN A 148 -14.23 7.00 -0.63
C ASN A 148 -14.91 8.37 -0.79
N ALA A 149 -14.88 9.21 0.23
CA ALA A 149 -15.45 10.56 0.17
C ALA A 149 -14.78 11.43 -0.90
N ILE A 150 -13.45 11.39 -1.00
CA ILE A 150 -12.70 12.10 -2.04
C ILE A 150 -13.10 11.57 -3.41
N THR A 151 -13.13 10.25 -3.60
CA THR A 151 -13.47 9.62 -4.88
C THR A 151 -14.88 9.98 -5.34
N MET A 152 -15.86 9.98 -4.44
CA MET A 152 -17.25 10.39 -4.75
C MET A 152 -17.30 11.84 -5.21
N SER A 153 -16.65 12.75 -4.49
CA SER A 153 -16.55 14.15 -4.90
C SER A 153 -15.86 14.32 -6.26
N MET A 154 -14.78 13.54 -6.51
CA MET A 154 -14.08 13.56 -7.81
C MET A 154 -15.00 13.14 -8.96
N ILE A 155 -15.84 12.13 -8.77
CA ILE A 155 -16.77 11.65 -9.77
C ILE A 155 -17.81 12.74 -10.10
N ASP A 156 -18.43 13.33 -9.09
CA ASP A 156 -19.45 14.37 -9.25
C ASP A 156 -18.87 15.61 -9.96
N ASP A 157 -17.70 16.04 -9.52
CA ASP A 157 -17.01 17.20 -10.09
C ASP A 157 -16.51 16.93 -11.53
N ALA A 158 -16.01 15.71 -11.81
CA ALA A 158 -15.58 15.34 -13.16
C ALA A 158 -16.76 15.36 -14.16
N VAL A 159 -17.92 14.84 -13.75
CA VAL A 159 -19.14 14.86 -14.57
C VAL A 159 -19.62 16.30 -14.79
N THR A 160 -19.60 17.13 -13.75
CA THR A 160 -19.96 18.54 -13.82
C THR A 160 -18.99 19.32 -14.74
N ALA A 161 -17.70 19.12 -14.54
CA ALA A 161 -16.66 19.74 -15.38
C ALA A 161 -16.81 19.36 -16.86
N LEU A 162 -17.18 18.11 -17.13
CA LEU A 162 -17.42 17.65 -18.51
C LEU A 162 -18.68 18.31 -19.13
N LYS A 163 -19.78 18.42 -18.37
CA LYS A 163 -21.02 19.05 -18.84
C LYS A 163 -20.81 20.52 -19.16
N ASP A 164 -20.09 21.21 -18.28
CA ASP A 164 -19.92 22.67 -18.36
C ASP A 164 -18.63 23.06 -19.11
N LEU A 165 -17.86 22.08 -19.62
CA LEU A 165 -16.53 22.27 -20.21
C LEU A 165 -15.59 23.12 -19.30
N ASN A 166 -15.73 22.96 -17.98
CA ASN A 166 -14.99 23.73 -16.99
C ASN A 166 -13.60 23.15 -16.78
N ARG A 167 -12.61 23.81 -17.40
CA ARG A 167 -11.20 23.39 -17.33
C ARG A 167 -10.62 23.45 -15.92
N ASP A 168 -10.94 24.49 -15.16
CA ASP A 168 -10.33 24.69 -13.84
C ASP A 168 -10.80 23.62 -12.86
N MET A 169 -12.08 23.31 -12.86
CA MET A 169 -12.65 22.18 -12.09
C MET A 169 -12.04 20.86 -12.53
N ALA A 170 -11.82 20.63 -13.83
CA ALA A 170 -11.18 19.42 -14.33
C ALA A 170 -9.73 19.28 -13.84
N LEU A 171 -8.97 20.36 -13.79
CA LEU A 171 -7.62 20.36 -13.24
C LEU A 171 -7.60 20.07 -11.74
N GLU A 172 -8.56 20.60 -11.01
CA GLU A 172 -8.71 20.34 -9.57
C GLU A 172 -9.02 18.86 -9.29
N VAL A 173 -9.93 18.23 -10.07
CA VAL A 173 -10.21 16.79 -9.97
C VAL A 173 -8.93 15.98 -10.19
N SER A 174 -8.16 16.31 -11.23
CA SER A 174 -6.90 15.62 -11.52
C SER A 174 -5.87 15.73 -10.40
N SER A 175 -5.84 16.86 -9.68
CA SER A 175 -4.91 17.04 -8.55
C SER A 175 -5.30 16.23 -7.30
N ARG A 176 -6.61 15.93 -7.11
CA ARG A 176 -7.09 15.11 -5.99
C ARG A 176 -6.76 13.63 -6.13
N ASP A 177 -6.45 13.17 -7.33
CA ASP A 177 -6.05 11.79 -7.62
C ASP A 177 -4.79 11.39 -6.84
N ASP A 178 -3.81 12.29 -6.70
CA ASP A 178 -2.61 12.06 -5.90
C ASP A 178 -2.94 11.79 -4.40
N GLU A 179 -4.01 12.40 -3.86
CA GLU A 179 -4.43 12.14 -2.48
C GLU A 179 -5.06 10.76 -2.33
N VAL A 180 -5.85 10.32 -3.30
CA VAL A 180 -6.41 8.96 -3.36
C VAL A 180 -5.29 7.93 -3.46
N ASP A 181 -4.30 8.13 -4.33
CA ASP A 181 -3.12 7.30 -4.47
C ASP A 181 -2.33 7.17 -3.15
N ARG A 182 -2.14 8.27 -2.43
CA ARG A 182 -1.47 8.27 -1.11
C ARG A 182 -2.17 7.38 -0.10
N LEU A 183 -3.50 7.51 0.00
CA LEU A 183 -4.32 6.68 0.89
C LEU A 183 -4.29 5.21 0.45
N TYR A 184 -4.36 4.95 -0.85
CA TYR A 184 -4.26 3.61 -1.41
C TYR A 184 -2.94 2.93 -1.05
N PHE A 185 -1.80 3.56 -1.30
CA PHE A 185 -0.49 2.97 -0.97
C PHE A 185 -0.34 2.74 0.53
N PHE A 186 -0.79 3.68 1.35
CA PHE A 186 -0.78 3.55 2.80
C PHE A 186 -1.59 2.34 3.27
N MET A 187 -2.86 2.23 2.86
CA MET A 187 -3.72 1.11 3.27
C MET A 187 -3.19 -0.23 2.78
N VAL A 188 -2.68 -0.31 1.56
CA VAL A 188 -2.08 -1.55 1.03
C VAL A 188 -0.84 -1.96 1.82
N ARG A 189 -0.01 -1.00 2.23
CA ARG A 189 1.12 -1.25 3.14
C ARG A 189 0.63 -1.86 4.46
N GLN A 190 -0.40 -1.26 5.08
CA GLN A 190 -0.95 -1.75 6.34
C GLN A 190 -1.50 -3.18 6.22
N LEU A 191 -2.27 -3.47 5.18
CA LEU A 191 -2.80 -4.80 4.93
C LEU A 191 -1.69 -5.84 4.72
N LYS A 192 -0.63 -5.51 3.98
CA LYS A 192 0.51 -6.42 3.77
C LYS A 192 1.28 -6.69 5.06
N ARG A 193 1.43 -5.69 5.92
CA ARG A 193 2.02 -5.88 7.25
C ARG A 193 1.11 -6.74 8.13
N ALA A 194 -0.20 -6.48 8.15
CA ALA A 194 -1.18 -7.22 8.93
C ALA A 194 -1.23 -8.71 8.61
N VAL A 195 -1.01 -9.10 7.34
CA VAL A 195 -0.91 -10.53 6.97
C VAL A 195 0.30 -11.22 7.60
N ARG A 196 1.38 -10.49 7.86
CA ARG A 196 2.63 -11.02 8.43
C ARG A 196 2.68 -10.92 9.95
N GLU A 197 2.14 -9.84 10.50
CA GLU A 197 2.26 -9.44 11.89
C GLU A 197 0.86 -9.40 12.51
N ARG A 198 0.60 -10.40 13.38
CA ARG A 198 -0.74 -10.60 13.95
C ARG A 198 -1.18 -9.47 14.89
N THR A 199 -0.23 -8.83 15.55
CA THR A 199 -0.47 -7.64 16.38
C THR A 199 -1.10 -6.53 15.53
N ILE A 200 -0.53 -6.28 14.35
CA ILE A 200 -1.06 -5.29 13.40
C ILE A 200 -2.48 -5.67 12.91
N LEU A 201 -2.72 -6.96 12.65
CA LEU A 201 -4.04 -7.45 12.24
C LEU A 201 -5.10 -7.09 13.27
N ASN A 202 -4.81 -7.35 14.56
CA ASN A 202 -5.71 -7.05 15.67
C ASN A 202 -5.91 -5.53 15.84
N ASP A 203 -4.84 -4.75 15.73
CA ASP A 203 -4.90 -3.29 15.87
C ASP A 203 -5.68 -2.63 14.72
N LEU A 204 -5.70 -3.24 13.54
CA LEU A 204 -6.57 -2.83 12.42
C LEU A 204 -8.03 -3.28 12.58
N GLY A 205 -8.37 -4.00 13.66
CA GLY A 205 -9.71 -4.54 13.88
C GLY A 205 -10.10 -5.68 12.92
N ILE A 206 -9.13 -6.31 12.27
CA ILE A 206 -9.36 -7.37 11.29
C ILE A 206 -9.30 -8.72 12.01
N SER A 207 -10.40 -9.48 11.98
CA SER A 207 -10.54 -10.74 12.73
C SER A 207 -9.69 -11.88 12.19
N ASN A 208 -9.38 -11.90 10.88
CA ASN A 208 -8.55 -12.94 10.27
C ASN A 208 -7.80 -12.42 9.03
N PRO A 209 -6.64 -13.02 8.67
CA PRO A 209 -5.84 -12.58 7.52
C PRO A 209 -6.57 -12.66 6.17
N ARG A 210 -7.57 -13.52 6.02
CA ARG A 210 -8.35 -13.65 4.76
C ARG A 210 -9.19 -12.40 4.50
N ALA A 211 -9.64 -11.71 5.55
CA ALA A 211 -10.39 -10.46 5.41
C ALA A 211 -9.54 -9.36 4.74
N CYS A 212 -8.22 -9.39 4.89
CA CYS A 212 -7.32 -8.48 4.18
C CYS A 212 -7.48 -8.55 2.66
N LEU A 213 -7.86 -9.71 2.10
CA LEU A 213 -8.14 -9.85 0.67
C LEU A 213 -9.38 -9.05 0.26
N GLY A 214 -10.44 -9.11 1.07
CA GLY A 214 -11.66 -8.32 0.84
C GLY A 214 -11.38 -6.82 0.88
N TYR A 215 -10.70 -6.35 1.92
CA TYR A 215 -10.26 -4.95 1.99
C TYR A 215 -9.40 -4.54 0.80
N ARG A 216 -8.49 -5.41 0.35
CA ARG A 216 -7.62 -5.13 -0.80
C ARG A 216 -8.40 -4.92 -2.09
N ILE A 217 -9.47 -5.69 -2.30
CA ILE A 217 -10.36 -5.57 -3.47
C ILE A 217 -11.15 -4.26 -3.38
N ILE A 218 -11.74 -3.96 -2.22
CA ILE A 218 -12.51 -2.73 -2.00
C ILE A 218 -11.64 -1.49 -2.27
N ILE A 219 -10.46 -1.42 -1.62
CA ILE A 219 -9.53 -0.31 -1.75
C ILE A 219 -9.12 -0.11 -3.22
N LYS A 220 -8.83 -1.22 -3.96
CA LYS A 220 -8.49 -1.11 -5.38
C LYS A 220 -9.66 -0.68 -6.25
N SER A 221 -10.89 -1.06 -5.89
CA SER A 221 -12.08 -0.63 -6.64
C SER A 221 -12.33 0.86 -6.47
N VAL A 222 -12.15 1.39 -5.26
CA VAL A 222 -12.30 2.83 -4.98
C VAL A 222 -11.23 3.63 -5.73
N GLU A 223 -9.95 3.20 -5.68
CA GLU A 223 -8.87 3.86 -6.44
C GLU A 223 -9.14 3.86 -7.94
N ARG A 224 -9.58 2.73 -8.51
CA ARG A 224 -9.93 2.69 -9.94
C ARG A 224 -11.07 3.62 -10.30
N SER A 225 -12.03 3.83 -9.40
CA SER A 225 -13.10 4.81 -9.63
C SER A 225 -12.57 6.24 -9.65
N ALA A 226 -11.59 6.56 -8.79
CA ALA A 226 -10.88 7.84 -8.82
C ALA A 226 -10.05 8.01 -10.11
N ASP A 227 -9.30 6.97 -10.53
CA ASP A 227 -8.58 6.94 -11.82
C ASP A 227 -9.52 7.29 -12.99
N HIS A 228 -10.74 6.74 -13.00
CA HIS A 228 -11.71 7.03 -14.03
C HIS A 228 -12.20 8.48 -13.97
N ALA A 229 -12.48 9.02 -12.78
CA ALA A 229 -12.84 10.43 -12.62
C ALA A 229 -11.72 11.36 -13.09
N SER A 230 -10.48 11.09 -12.71
CA SER A 230 -9.29 11.81 -13.14
C SER A 230 -9.11 11.74 -14.67
N ARG A 231 -9.38 10.59 -15.28
CA ARG A 231 -9.33 10.43 -16.73
C ARG A 231 -10.41 11.22 -17.46
N ILE A 232 -11.65 11.25 -16.95
CA ILE A 232 -12.73 12.09 -17.48
C ILE A 232 -12.31 13.56 -17.43
N ALA A 233 -11.79 14.01 -16.29
CA ALA A 233 -11.30 15.37 -16.11
C ALA A 233 -10.17 15.73 -17.09
N SER A 234 -9.21 14.83 -17.28
CA SER A 234 -8.12 14.99 -18.25
C SER A 234 -8.65 15.14 -19.69
N LEU A 235 -9.63 14.32 -20.09
CA LEU A 235 -10.27 14.42 -21.40
C LEU A 235 -11.03 15.75 -21.54
N THR A 236 -11.74 16.19 -20.50
CA THR A 236 -12.43 17.49 -20.48
C THR A 236 -11.45 18.65 -20.75
N THR A 237 -10.28 18.61 -20.13
CA THR A 237 -9.22 19.61 -20.35
C THR A 237 -8.73 19.63 -21.81
N GLN A 238 -8.62 18.46 -22.45
CA GLN A 238 -8.26 18.35 -23.86
C GLN A 238 -9.38 18.86 -24.79
N MET A 239 -10.64 18.54 -24.49
CA MET A 239 -11.80 19.00 -25.25
C MET A 239 -11.96 20.53 -25.22
N TYR A 240 -11.65 21.16 -24.08
CA TYR A 240 -11.65 22.63 -23.97
C TYR A 240 -10.69 23.27 -24.97
N GLY A 241 -9.50 22.71 -25.15
CA GLY A 241 -8.55 23.18 -26.18
C GLY A 241 -9.07 23.02 -27.60
N LEU A 242 -9.76 21.90 -27.88
CA LEU A 242 -10.39 21.67 -29.21
C LEU A 242 -11.57 22.58 -29.46
N SER A 243 -12.39 22.89 -28.46
CA SER A 243 -13.51 23.83 -28.56
C SER A 243 -13.04 25.23 -28.97
N LEU A 244 -11.93 25.71 -28.45
CA LEU A 244 -11.35 27.01 -28.81
C LEU A 244 -10.83 27.03 -30.27
N ILE A 245 -10.28 25.90 -30.75
CA ILE A 245 -9.82 25.75 -32.14
C ILE A 245 -11.05 25.74 -33.10
N HIS A 246 -12.16 25.11 -32.72
CA HIS A 246 -13.36 25.03 -33.52
C HIS A 246 -14.15 26.34 -33.60
N ILE A 247 -14.05 27.23 -32.62
CA ILE A 247 -14.60 28.58 -32.69
C ILE A 247 -13.83 29.41 -33.74
N SER A 248 -12.54 29.11 -33.96
CA SER A 248 -11.73 29.76 -34.98
C SER A 248 -11.81 29.14 -36.38
N GLU A 249 -12.29 27.86 -36.52
CA GLU A 249 -12.45 27.15 -37.78
C GLU A 249 -13.81 26.41 -37.88
N PRO A 250 -14.89 27.02 -38.32
CA PRO A 250 -16.26 26.46 -38.27
C PRO A 250 -16.58 25.39 -39.32
N THR A 251 -15.60 24.75 -39.97
CA THR A 251 -15.87 23.94 -41.18
C THR A 251 -15.44 22.47 -41.17
N ARG A 252 -15.11 21.84 -40.03
CA ARG A 252 -14.92 20.39 -40.03
C ARG A 252 -15.90 19.68 -39.09
N PRO A 253 -16.75 18.75 -39.60
CA PRO A 253 -17.60 17.92 -38.75
C PRO A 253 -16.73 16.96 -37.90
N LEU A 254 -16.85 17.05 -36.58
CA LEU A 254 -16.19 16.17 -35.63
C LEU A 254 -16.89 14.81 -35.63
N TYR A 255 -16.11 13.76 -35.81
CA TYR A 255 -16.50 12.40 -35.49
C TYR A 255 -16.46 12.20 -33.95
N ILE A 256 -17.52 12.63 -33.25
CA ILE A 256 -17.68 12.42 -31.80
C ILE A 256 -18.22 11.02 -31.49
N SER A 257 -18.51 10.17 -32.49
CA SER A 257 -19.27 8.93 -32.30
C SER A 257 -18.50 7.73 -31.73
N TYR A 258 -17.23 7.82 -31.40
CA TYR A 258 -16.48 6.66 -30.90
C TYR A 258 -16.03 6.69 -29.43
N ALA A 259 -16.22 7.78 -28.71
CA ALA A 259 -15.75 7.88 -27.33
C ALA A 259 -16.80 7.49 -26.26
N VAL A 260 -18.07 7.28 -26.63
CA VAL A 260 -19.17 7.07 -25.67
C VAL A 260 -19.59 5.58 -25.54
N PHE A 261 -19.04 4.66 -26.31
CA PHE A 261 -19.48 3.24 -26.33
C PHE A 261 -18.49 2.23 -25.79
N CYS A 262 -17.54 2.63 -24.94
CA CYS A 262 -16.70 1.69 -24.17
C CYS A 262 -16.83 1.97 -22.67
N LEU A 263 -18.02 1.84 -22.13
CA LEU A 263 -18.32 1.61 -20.72
C LEU A 263 -18.91 0.21 -20.57
#